data_8d1af94d6073ac00e4ad0b978ef06fb1
#
_entry.id   8d1af94d6073ac00e4ad0b978ef06fb1
#
_cell.length_a   1.000
_cell.length_b   1.000
_cell.length_c   1.000
_cell.angle_alpha   90.00
_cell.angle_beta   90.00
_cell.angle_gamma   90.00
#
_symmetry.space_group_name_H-M   'P 1'
#
loop_
_entity.id
_entity.type
_entity.pdbx_description
1 polymer ?
#
loop_
_entity_poly.entity_id
_entity_poly.type
_entity_poly.pdbx_seq_one_letter_code
_entity_poly.pdbx_strand_id
1 'polypeptide(L)'
;PWKVIHQLTNNNLTELGTKQFFEHTRLMTMQVRNILTEVNPTVNKADTIHDALVKMTVSGFGAATIIDEAGAPIGIFTDGDLRRMVEKEGGDAVNQKIGDLNFATPKSIEASALLIDASNVFKEAQVDTLIVTENDRAIGMIDVQDLMKLDEF
;
A
#
# COMPACT_ATOMS: atom_id res chain seq x y z
N PRO A 1 -22.47 -14.75 18.38
CA PRO A 1 -21.80 -14.92 17.08
C PRO A 1 -22.36 -16.12 16.29
N TRP A 2 -22.48 -17.30 16.90
CA TRP A 2 -22.97 -18.50 16.25
C TRP A 2 -24.45 -18.42 15.84
N LYS A 3 -25.29 -17.81 16.69
CA LYS A 3 -26.71 -17.59 16.39
C LYS A 3 -26.92 -16.68 15.18
N VAL A 4 -26.05 -15.69 15.03
CA VAL A 4 -26.09 -14.77 13.87
C VAL A 4 -25.72 -15.51 12.61
N ILE A 5 -24.66 -16.33 12.65
CA ILE A 5 -24.24 -17.16 11.49
C ILE A 5 -25.36 -18.14 11.10
N HIS A 6 -25.98 -18.80 12.07
CA HIS A 6 -27.06 -19.75 11.81
C HIS A 6 -28.32 -19.05 11.27
N GLN A 7 -28.62 -17.86 11.76
CA GLN A 7 -29.75 -17.07 11.27
C GLN A 7 -29.51 -16.54 9.85
N LEU A 8 -28.26 -16.20 9.56
CA LEU A 8 -27.82 -15.78 8.23
C LEU A 8 -27.88 -16.95 7.21
N THR A 9 -27.49 -18.16 7.61
CA THR A 9 -27.59 -19.35 6.75
C THR A 9 -29.02 -19.83 6.53
N ASN A 10 -29.90 -19.66 7.52
CA ASN A 10 -31.32 -20.04 7.39
C ASN A 10 -32.18 -19.03 6.61
N ASN A 11 -31.69 -17.80 6.41
CA ASN A 11 -32.43 -16.75 5.70
C ASN A 11 -32.07 -16.63 4.21
N ASN A 12 -31.66 -17.72 3.55
CA ASN A 12 -31.24 -17.70 2.13
C ASN A 12 -30.22 -16.61 1.83
N LEU A 13 -29.24 -16.39 2.73
CA LEU A 13 -28.12 -15.54 2.41
C LEU A 13 -27.42 -16.12 1.18
N THR A 14 -27.38 -15.32 0.17
CA THR A 14 -26.64 -15.62 -1.03
C THR A 14 -25.15 -15.83 -0.64
N GLU A 15 -24.46 -16.66 -1.38
CA GLU A 15 -23.00 -16.85 -1.25
C GLU A 15 -22.25 -15.52 -1.10
N LEU A 16 -22.73 -14.47 -1.77
CA LEU A 16 -22.25 -13.10 -1.67
C LEU A 16 -22.38 -12.51 -0.25
N GLY A 17 -23.51 -12.73 0.43
CA GLY A 17 -23.71 -12.21 1.78
C GLY A 17 -22.78 -12.89 2.81
N THR A 18 -22.51 -14.18 2.64
CA THR A 18 -21.55 -14.94 3.45
C THR A 18 -20.14 -14.43 3.22
N LYS A 19 -19.75 -14.23 1.97
CA LYS A 19 -18.46 -13.66 1.59
C LYS A 19 -18.24 -12.28 2.23
N GLN A 20 -19.21 -11.37 2.10
CA GLN A 20 -19.14 -10.04 2.70
C GLN A 20 -18.99 -10.08 4.23
N PHE A 21 -19.65 -11.03 4.89
CA PHE A 21 -19.52 -11.20 6.34
C PHE A 21 -18.09 -11.61 6.74
N PHE A 22 -17.48 -12.56 6.04
CA PHE A 22 -16.11 -12.99 6.29
C PHE A 22 -15.09 -11.90 5.99
N GLU A 23 -15.25 -11.18 4.89
CA GLU A 23 -14.40 -10.04 4.55
C GLU A 23 -14.45 -8.98 5.65
N HIS A 24 -15.66 -8.61 6.11
CA HIS A 24 -15.83 -7.65 7.20
C HIS A 24 -15.19 -8.12 8.50
N THR A 25 -15.34 -9.40 8.85
CA THR A 25 -14.71 -10.00 10.04
C THR A 25 -13.19 -9.93 9.95
N ARG A 26 -12.59 -10.22 8.79
CA ARG A 26 -11.14 -10.11 8.57
C ARG A 26 -10.65 -8.68 8.70
N LEU A 27 -11.37 -7.70 8.15
CA LEU A 27 -11.04 -6.28 8.31
C LEU A 27 -10.98 -5.87 9.80
N MET A 28 -11.86 -6.44 10.63
CA MET A 28 -11.95 -6.12 12.05
C MET A 28 -10.96 -6.88 12.94
N THR A 29 -10.36 -7.97 12.46
CA THR A 29 -9.54 -8.88 13.28
C THR A 29 -8.10 -9.04 12.79
N MET A 30 -7.84 -8.87 11.50
CA MET A 30 -6.49 -9.00 10.93
C MET A 30 -5.72 -7.69 11.03
N GLN A 31 -4.43 -7.80 11.28
CA GLN A 31 -3.49 -6.69 11.23
C GLN A 31 -2.92 -6.52 9.82
N VAL A 32 -2.47 -5.31 9.53
CA VAL A 32 -1.78 -4.98 8.27
C VAL A 32 -0.60 -5.94 8.01
N ARG A 33 0.17 -6.28 9.04
CA ARG A 33 1.29 -7.24 8.92
C ARG A 33 0.90 -8.60 8.36
N ASN A 34 -0.36 -9.02 8.55
CA ASN A 34 -0.83 -10.34 8.12
C ASN A 34 -0.99 -10.46 6.60
N ILE A 35 -1.14 -9.35 5.89
CA ILE A 35 -1.26 -9.30 4.42
C ILE A 35 0.00 -8.76 3.75
N LEU A 36 0.96 -8.28 4.52
CA LEU A 36 2.19 -7.72 4.00
C LEU A 36 3.05 -8.80 3.34
N THR A 37 3.55 -8.52 2.15
CA THR A 37 4.51 -9.37 1.46
C THR A 37 5.94 -9.02 1.88
N GLU A 38 6.91 -9.86 1.53
CA GLU A 38 8.34 -9.58 1.75
C GLU A 38 8.90 -8.48 0.84
N VAL A 39 8.11 -8.06 -0.15
CA VAL A 39 8.53 -7.08 -1.15
C VAL A 39 8.43 -5.67 -0.56
N ASN A 40 9.53 -4.95 -0.58
CA ASN A 40 9.64 -3.58 -0.05
C ASN A 40 10.47 -2.70 -0.99
N PRO A 41 9.88 -2.14 -2.07
CA PRO A 41 10.61 -1.31 -2.99
C PRO A 41 10.94 0.05 -2.35
N THR A 42 12.22 0.27 -2.06
CA THR A 42 12.72 1.49 -1.44
C THR A 42 13.83 2.12 -2.25
N VAL A 43 13.88 3.45 -2.24
CA VAL A 43 14.95 4.27 -2.82
C VAL A 43 15.35 5.34 -1.81
N ASN A 44 16.57 5.85 -1.94
CA ASN A 44 17.04 6.99 -1.17
C ASN A 44 17.24 8.22 -2.07
N LYS A 45 17.57 9.36 -1.47
CA LYS A 45 17.73 10.60 -2.22
C LYS A 45 18.88 10.58 -3.25
N ALA A 46 19.88 9.74 -3.05
CA ALA A 46 21.02 9.62 -3.96
C ALA A 46 20.71 8.72 -5.19
N ASP A 47 19.66 7.91 -5.10
CA ASP A 47 19.22 7.07 -6.22
C ASP A 47 18.58 7.93 -7.32
N THR A 48 18.55 7.39 -8.54
CA THR A 48 17.90 8.02 -9.69
C THR A 48 16.47 7.54 -9.86
N ILE A 49 15.69 8.24 -10.68
CA ILE A 49 14.36 7.77 -11.10
C ILE A 49 14.46 6.42 -11.80
N HIS A 50 15.52 6.20 -12.59
CA HIS A 50 15.78 4.89 -13.21
C HIS A 50 15.88 3.77 -12.16
N ASP A 51 16.61 4.00 -11.06
CA ASP A 51 16.71 3.03 -9.96
C ASP A 51 15.34 2.73 -9.34
N ALA A 52 14.51 3.77 -9.15
CA ALA A 52 13.14 3.60 -8.67
C ALA A 52 12.30 2.74 -9.62
N LEU A 53 12.40 2.99 -10.93
CA LEU A 53 11.68 2.22 -11.94
C LEU A 53 12.05 0.73 -11.94
N VAL A 54 13.35 0.42 -11.82
CA VAL A 54 13.81 -0.96 -11.73
C VAL A 54 13.17 -1.65 -10.53
N LYS A 55 13.19 -1.02 -9.36
CA LYS A 55 12.60 -1.57 -8.13
C LYS A 55 11.08 -1.72 -8.22
N MET A 56 10.39 -0.74 -8.80
CA MET A 56 8.95 -0.80 -9.04
C MET A 56 8.59 -1.96 -9.97
N THR A 57 9.34 -2.16 -11.04
CA THR A 57 9.14 -3.25 -12.00
C THR A 57 9.35 -4.61 -11.35
N VAL A 58 10.44 -4.78 -10.59
CA VAL A 58 10.76 -6.04 -9.90
C VAL A 58 9.72 -6.37 -8.83
N SER A 59 9.26 -5.37 -8.10
CA SER A 59 8.28 -5.56 -7.00
C SER A 59 6.86 -5.77 -7.48
N GLY A 60 6.52 -5.32 -8.67
CA GLY A 60 5.15 -5.30 -9.18
C GLY A 60 4.24 -4.24 -8.54
N PHE A 61 4.78 -3.40 -7.65
CA PHE A 61 4.08 -2.22 -7.15
C PHE A 61 4.25 -1.04 -8.13
N GLY A 62 3.21 -0.26 -8.33
CA GLY A 62 3.27 0.99 -9.08
C GLY A 62 3.91 2.15 -8.31
N ALA A 63 4.67 1.88 -7.27
CA ALA A 63 5.28 2.86 -6.39
C ALA A 63 6.56 2.33 -5.73
N ALA A 64 7.41 3.25 -5.28
CA ALA A 64 8.58 2.98 -4.43
C ALA A 64 8.58 3.97 -3.26
N THR A 65 8.92 3.50 -2.08
CA THR A 65 9.06 4.35 -0.89
C THR A 65 10.41 5.07 -0.93
N ILE A 66 10.39 6.37 -0.73
CA ILE A 66 11.62 7.15 -0.53
C ILE A 66 11.93 7.14 0.96
N ILE A 67 13.10 6.65 1.32
CA ILE A 67 13.54 6.52 2.71
C ILE A 67 14.75 7.41 3.02
N ASP A 68 14.89 7.77 4.28
CA ASP A 68 16.09 8.42 4.80
C ASP A 68 17.15 7.37 5.22
N GLU A 69 18.26 7.82 5.80
CA GLU A 69 19.35 6.95 6.25
C GLU A 69 18.94 5.99 7.39
N ALA A 70 17.93 6.38 8.18
CA ALA A 70 17.39 5.53 9.24
C ALA A 70 16.36 4.51 8.73
N GLY A 71 15.97 4.58 7.45
CA GLY A 71 14.94 3.75 6.85
C GLY A 71 13.51 4.28 7.05
N ALA A 72 13.37 5.50 7.57
CA ALA A 72 12.06 6.13 7.72
C ALA A 72 11.52 6.63 6.37
N PRO A 73 10.21 6.47 6.12
CA PRO A 73 9.61 6.96 4.88
C PRO A 73 9.55 8.49 4.88
N ILE A 74 10.11 9.11 3.86
CA ILE A 74 10.11 10.57 3.66
C ILE A 74 9.33 11.00 2.43
N GLY A 75 8.99 10.06 1.56
CA GLY A 75 8.22 10.31 0.35
C GLY A 75 7.80 9.02 -0.32
N ILE A 76 7.06 9.17 -1.40
CA ILE A 76 6.66 8.08 -2.29
C ILE A 76 6.81 8.55 -3.73
N PHE A 77 7.32 7.68 -4.59
CA PHE A 77 7.40 7.89 -6.04
C PHE A 77 6.50 6.88 -6.74
N THR A 78 5.64 7.37 -7.63
CA THR A 78 4.61 6.54 -8.29
C THR A 78 4.75 6.56 -9.82
N ASP A 79 4.11 5.59 -10.49
CA ASP A 79 3.98 5.59 -11.96
C ASP A 79 3.36 6.89 -12.49
N GLY A 80 2.42 7.47 -11.75
CA GLY A 80 1.81 8.75 -12.09
C GLY A 80 2.80 9.90 -12.05
N ASP A 81 3.71 9.91 -11.06
CA ASP A 81 4.79 10.90 -10.96
C ASP A 81 5.73 10.80 -12.16
N LEU A 82 6.13 9.58 -12.52
CA LEU A 82 6.96 9.35 -13.69
C LEU A 82 6.30 9.88 -14.96
N ARG A 83 5.03 9.56 -15.16
CA ARG A 83 4.29 9.99 -16.37
C ARG A 83 4.29 11.49 -16.48
N ARG A 84 3.96 12.21 -15.40
CA ARG A 84 3.97 13.67 -15.38
C ARG A 84 5.34 14.25 -15.67
N MET A 85 6.41 13.64 -15.16
CA MET A 85 7.77 14.09 -15.41
C MET A 85 8.19 13.90 -16.86
N VAL A 86 7.90 12.74 -17.44
CA VAL A 86 8.23 12.45 -18.86
C VAL A 86 7.45 13.36 -19.81
N GLU A 87 6.19 13.64 -19.50
CA GLU A 87 5.37 14.58 -20.29
C GLU A 87 5.96 16.01 -20.25
N LYS A 88 6.50 16.41 -19.10
CA LYS A 88 7.05 17.76 -18.92
C LYS A 88 8.49 17.92 -19.41
N GLU A 89 9.34 16.93 -19.17
CA GLU A 89 10.79 17.03 -19.31
C GLU A 89 11.39 16.09 -20.36
N GLY A 90 10.59 15.14 -20.86
CA GLY A 90 11.03 14.15 -21.84
C GLY A 90 11.76 12.95 -21.21
N GLY A 91 12.40 12.14 -22.05
CA GLY A 91 13.02 10.87 -21.63
C GLY A 91 14.21 11.01 -20.69
N ASP A 92 14.87 12.15 -20.64
CA ASP A 92 16.01 12.41 -19.75
C ASP A 92 15.61 12.54 -18.28
N ALA A 93 14.33 12.67 -18.00
CA ALA A 93 13.80 12.72 -16.63
C ALA A 93 14.25 11.54 -15.77
N VAL A 94 14.45 10.35 -16.37
CA VAL A 94 14.87 9.14 -15.64
C VAL A 94 16.27 9.24 -15.01
N ASN A 95 17.10 10.16 -15.46
CA ASN A 95 18.45 10.39 -14.95
C ASN A 95 18.50 11.34 -13.75
N GLN A 96 17.37 11.96 -13.41
CA GLN A 96 17.30 12.84 -12.25
C GLN A 96 17.43 12.06 -10.94
N LYS A 97 18.02 12.69 -9.93
CA LYS A 97 18.08 12.11 -8.58
C LYS A 97 16.75 12.29 -7.87
N ILE A 98 16.39 11.29 -7.10
CA ILE A 98 15.19 11.31 -6.26
C ILE A 98 15.21 12.52 -5.31
N GLY A 99 16.36 12.86 -4.76
CA GLY A 99 16.52 13.99 -3.85
C GLY A 99 16.23 15.36 -4.46
N ASP A 100 16.28 15.49 -5.78
CA ASP A 100 15.98 16.74 -6.50
C ASP A 100 14.48 16.90 -6.79
N LEU A 101 13.67 15.87 -6.51
CA LEU A 101 12.23 15.91 -6.69
C LEU A 101 11.53 16.60 -5.52
N ASN A 102 10.42 17.26 -5.83
CA ASN A 102 9.52 17.75 -4.82
C ASN A 102 8.45 16.68 -4.57
N PHE A 103 8.57 15.95 -3.48
CA PHE A 103 7.63 14.90 -3.10
C PHE A 103 6.90 15.23 -1.80
N ALA A 104 5.62 14.86 -1.75
CA ALA A 104 4.79 15.07 -0.56
C ALA A 104 5.15 14.06 0.55
N THR A 105 4.81 14.41 1.80
CA THR A 105 4.84 13.44 2.91
C THR A 105 3.95 12.25 2.60
N PRO A 106 4.47 11.03 2.66
CA PRO A 106 3.70 9.84 2.30
C PRO A 106 2.64 9.52 3.35
N LYS A 107 1.56 8.90 2.93
CA LYS A 107 0.61 8.27 3.86
C LYS A 107 1.16 6.92 4.28
N SER A 108 1.16 6.67 5.58
CA SER A 108 1.65 5.43 6.17
C SER A 108 0.70 4.88 7.21
N ILE A 109 0.88 3.62 7.53
CA ILE A 109 0.14 2.92 8.57
C ILE A 109 1.08 1.96 9.30
N GLU A 110 0.87 1.80 10.61
CA GLU A 110 1.63 0.85 11.41
C GLU A 110 1.29 -0.60 11.04
N ALA A 111 2.29 -1.48 11.05
CA ALA A 111 2.10 -2.91 10.76
C ALA A 111 1.15 -3.60 11.75
N SER A 112 1.04 -3.08 12.96
CA SER A 112 0.14 -3.58 14.03
C SER A 112 -1.29 -3.07 13.92
N ALA A 113 -1.55 -2.07 13.06
CA ALA A 113 -2.91 -1.56 12.84
C ALA A 113 -3.82 -2.63 12.24
N LEU A 114 -5.11 -2.53 12.50
CA LEU A 114 -6.11 -3.41 11.90
C LEU A 114 -6.37 -3.05 10.43
N LEU A 115 -6.79 -4.02 9.65
CA LEU A 115 -7.12 -3.78 8.24
C LEU A 115 -8.28 -2.79 8.08
N ILE A 116 -9.21 -2.72 9.04
CA ILE A 116 -10.28 -1.71 9.03
C ILE A 116 -9.71 -0.29 9.12
N ASP A 117 -8.66 -0.09 9.90
CA ASP A 117 -8.00 1.21 10.02
C ASP A 117 -7.34 1.58 8.70
N ALA A 118 -6.67 0.62 8.04
CA ALA A 118 -6.11 0.81 6.70
C ALA A 118 -7.19 1.20 5.68
N SER A 119 -8.33 0.52 5.70
CA SER A 119 -9.48 0.83 4.84
C SER A 119 -9.95 2.27 5.03
N ASN A 120 -10.02 2.75 6.26
CA ASN A 120 -10.41 4.12 6.57
C ASN A 120 -9.37 5.13 6.05
N VAL A 121 -8.07 4.85 6.21
CA VAL A 121 -7.02 5.72 5.68
C VAL A 121 -7.06 5.81 4.16
N PHE A 122 -7.26 4.71 3.45
CA PHE A 122 -7.44 4.72 1.99
C PHE A 122 -8.59 5.63 1.55
N LYS A 123 -9.72 5.53 2.24
CA LYS A 123 -10.91 6.34 1.92
C LYS A 123 -10.71 7.83 2.21
N GLU A 124 -10.20 8.15 3.39
CA GLU A 124 -10.04 9.53 3.85
C GLU A 124 -8.94 10.27 3.08
N ALA A 125 -7.81 9.61 2.84
CA ALA A 125 -6.69 10.17 2.11
C ALA A 125 -6.85 10.12 0.59
N GLN A 126 -7.78 9.32 0.07
CA GLN A 126 -8.00 9.09 -1.37
C GLN A 126 -6.70 8.65 -2.08
N VAL A 127 -5.98 7.73 -1.47
CA VAL A 127 -4.74 7.12 -2.01
C VAL A 127 -4.98 5.64 -2.32
N ASP A 128 -4.20 5.09 -3.23
CA ASP A 128 -4.27 3.69 -3.61
C ASP A 128 -3.23 2.83 -2.89
N THR A 129 -2.18 3.44 -2.38
CA THR A 129 -1.05 2.77 -1.73
C THR A 129 -0.74 3.41 -0.38
N LEU A 130 -0.52 2.58 0.63
CA LEU A 130 -0.03 3.00 1.95
C LEU A 130 1.33 2.37 2.22
N ILE A 131 2.25 3.16 2.75
CA ILE A 131 3.52 2.66 3.27
C ILE A 131 3.25 2.04 4.63
N VAL A 132 3.77 0.84 4.85
CA VAL A 132 3.68 0.15 6.13
C VAL A 132 4.94 0.38 6.93
N THR A 133 4.78 0.85 8.17
CA THR A 133 5.89 1.15 9.07
C THR A 133 5.88 0.23 10.30
N GLU A 134 7.06 0.00 10.84
CA GLU A 134 7.28 -0.63 12.13
C GLU A 134 8.55 -0.02 12.74
N ASN A 135 8.47 0.44 13.99
CA ASN A 135 9.55 1.17 14.65
C ASN A 135 10.08 2.35 13.81
N ASP A 136 9.17 3.13 13.24
CA ASP A 136 9.44 4.29 12.39
C ASP A 136 10.18 3.98 11.07
N ARG A 137 10.29 2.72 10.69
CA ARG A 137 10.94 2.29 9.45
C ARG A 137 9.90 1.77 8.46
N ALA A 138 10.11 2.07 7.18
CA ALA A 138 9.31 1.49 6.11
C ALA A 138 9.66 0.00 5.93
N ILE A 139 8.71 -0.90 6.15
CA ILE A 139 8.89 -2.34 6.03
C ILE A 139 8.17 -2.94 4.83
N GLY A 140 7.36 -2.18 4.14
CA GLY A 140 6.64 -2.60 2.95
C GLY A 140 5.57 -1.59 2.57
N MET A 141 4.68 -2.02 1.71
CA MET A 141 3.49 -1.24 1.33
C MET A 141 2.33 -2.18 1.05
N ILE A 142 1.13 -1.64 1.15
CA ILE A 142 -0.12 -2.31 0.76
C ILE A 142 -0.85 -1.45 -0.26
N ASP A 143 -1.49 -2.11 -1.19
CA ASP A 143 -2.40 -1.50 -2.16
C ASP A 143 -3.84 -1.68 -1.70
N VAL A 144 -4.72 -0.77 -2.11
CA VAL A 144 -6.16 -0.89 -1.80
C VAL A 144 -6.74 -2.21 -2.30
N GLN A 145 -6.21 -2.77 -3.39
CA GLN A 145 -6.63 -4.07 -3.93
C GLN A 145 -6.27 -5.24 -3.01
N ASP A 146 -5.25 -5.11 -2.16
CA ASP A 146 -4.90 -6.14 -1.18
C ASP A 146 -6.04 -6.36 -0.18
N LEU A 147 -6.79 -5.31 0.15
CA LEU A 147 -7.98 -5.40 0.99
C LEU A 147 -9.17 -6.06 0.27
N MET A 148 -9.21 -5.99 -1.06
CA MET A 148 -10.26 -6.59 -1.87
C MET A 148 -10.06 -8.10 -2.08
N LYS A 149 -8.89 -8.63 -1.75
CA LYS A 149 -8.50 -10.04 -1.92
C LYS A 149 -8.43 -10.80 -0.60
N LEU A 150 -9.12 -10.33 0.44
CA LEU A 150 -9.06 -10.93 1.78
C LEU A 150 -9.60 -12.35 1.86
N ASP A 151 -10.38 -12.78 0.91
CA ASP A 151 -10.86 -14.14 0.79
C ASP A 151 -9.78 -15.14 0.35
N GLU A 152 -8.63 -14.67 -0.11
CA GLU A 152 -7.48 -15.48 -0.50
C GLU A 152 -6.51 -15.78 0.66
N PHE A 153 -6.73 -15.18 1.83
CA PHE A 153 -5.86 -15.32 3.01
C PHE A 153 -6.44 -16.24 4.10
#